data_e73db7d67ff17e608481ebe6569987ac
#
_entry.id   e73db7d67ff17e608481ebe6569987ac
#
_cell.length_a   1.000
_cell.length_b   1.000
_cell.length_c   1.000
_cell.angle_alpha   90.00
_cell.angle_beta   90.00
_cell.angle_gamma   90.00
#
_symmetry.space_group_name_H-M   'P 1'
#
loop_
_entity.id
_entity.type
_entity.pdbx_description
1 polymer ?
#
loop_
_entity_poly.entity_id
_entity_poly.type
_entity_poly.pdbx_seq_one_letter_code
_entity_poly.pdbx_strand_id
1 'polypeptide(L)'
;MSAIGVYLAAYKQMGLQAYTIGDRDLGLGLKTLRSVARKASFPLLSSNVVHKDSGAKVFKGHTIIRKAGFKIAVIGATTSLFVNRNQLEESDNIRVIAPEESVAKEIKAAKAKGAQLFVLLGHLNESEVERTVRSNPEIQFVLGGQWVKMDSRAKKVGNAWVVGAYMRGKNLSVMDLYVQNKSLEFVDRNARQQLIRQQRTLESRIKGRERSIESARKDPKRKSSVEYLERNLVQLKTELQEVSLDLEDLVDPASDASYIKWDLRGMDTGFSDEKRVAKLVTAHRAIYPDPTKKPRNGKAPKPALKTSRTPKPTVRPKPGTPVR
;
A
#
# COMPACT_ATOMS: atom_id res chain seq x y z
N MET A 1 -21.53 11.30 11.57
CA MET A 1 -20.14 11.54 11.08
C MET A 1 -20.02 10.83 9.74
N SER A 2 -19.45 11.44 8.70
CA SER A 2 -19.20 10.77 7.41
C SER A 2 -18.16 9.66 7.55
N ALA A 3 -18.10 8.70 6.62
CA ALA A 3 -17.09 7.63 6.63
C ALA A 3 -15.66 8.21 6.69
N ILE A 4 -15.37 9.25 5.89
CA ILE A 4 -14.08 9.95 5.93
C ILE A 4 -13.79 10.49 7.34
N GLY A 5 -14.79 11.07 8.02
CA GLY A 5 -14.62 11.57 9.38
C GLY A 5 -14.26 10.48 10.40
N VAL A 6 -14.83 9.27 10.24
CA VAL A 6 -14.48 8.11 11.08
C VAL A 6 -13.04 7.68 10.84
N TYR A 7 -12.61 7.57 9.57
CA TYR A 7 -11.21 7.23 9.24
C TYR A 7 -10.21 8.24 9.80
N LEU A 8 -10.46 9.53 9.62
CA LEU A 8 -9.56 10.58 10.14
C LEU A 8 -9.44 10.53 11.66
N ALA A 9 -10.55 10.31 12.36
CA ALA A 9 -10.56 10.19 13.82
C ALA A 9 -9.85 8.92 14.29
N ALA A 10 -10.04 7.78 13.60
CA ALA A 10 -9.33 6.53 13.90
C ALA A 10 -7.81 6.68 13.65
N TYR A 11 -7.40 7.22 12.52
CA TYR A 11 -5.99 7.44 12.20
C TYR A 11 -5.30 8.40 13.19
N LYS A 12 -6.01 9.43 13.66
CA LYS A 12 -5.52 10.29 14.74
C LYS A 12 -5.27 9.51 16.03
N GLN A 13 -6.20 8.61 16.42
CA GLN A 13 -6.06 7.77 17.60
C GLN A 13 -4.87 6.79 17.48
N MET A 14 -4.64 6.28 16.26
CA MET A 14 -3.52 5.38 15.95
C MET A 14 -2.18 6.12 15.87
N GLY A 15 -2.16 7.45 15.93
CA GLY A 15 -0.93 8.24 15.83
C GLY A 15 -0.34 8.27 14.42
N LEU A 16 -1.18 8.19 13.38
CA LEU A 16 -0.71 8.26 12.00
C LEU A 16 0.04 9.57 11.75
N GLN A 17 1.27 9.47 11.22
CA GLN A 17 2.17 10.62 11.03
C GLN A 17 2.32 11.04 9.57
N ALA A 18 1.96 10.19 8.62
CA ALA A 18 1.95 10.50 7.19
C ALA A 18 0.99 9.58 6.44
N TYR A 19 0.43 10.07 5.34
CA TYR A 19 -0.42 9.33 4.43
C TYR A 19 -0.03 9.66 2.99
N THR A 20 0.19 8.67 2.13
CA THR A 20 0.39 8.91 0.70
C THR A 20 -0.93 8.85 -0.06
N ILE A 21 -1.11 9.78 -1.00
CA ILE A 21 -2.27 9.81 -1.89
C ILE A 21 -2.20 8.64 -2.86
N GLY A 22 -3.29 7.89 -2.97
CA GLY A 22 -3.44 6.81 -3.95
C GLY A 22 -4.31 7.22 -5.16
N ASP A 23 -4.36 6.35 -6.16
CA ASP A 23 -5.18 6.50 -7.36
C ASP A 23 -6.67 6.67 -7.03
N ARG A 24 -7.19 5.89 -6.08
CA ARG A 24 -8.59 5.97 -5.63
C ARG A 24 -8.89 7.25 -4.86
N ASP A 25 -7.91 7.77 -4.14
CA ASP A 25 -8.09 9.05 -3.44
C ASP A 25 -8.24 10.18 -4.46
N LEU A 26 -7.45 10.18 -5.54
CA LEU A 26 -7.56 11.14 -6.63
C LEU A 26 -8.96 11.12 -7.27
N GLY A 27 -9.60 9.94 -7.35
CA GLY A 27 -10.97 9.80 -7.82
C GLY A 27 -12.04 10.54 -6.98
N LEU A 28 -11.71 10.97 -5.76
CA LEU A 28 -12.60 11.81 -4.93
C LEU A 28 -12.62 13.29 -5.37
N GLY A 29 -11.71 13.68 -6.26
CA GLY A 29 -11.52 15.05 -6.72
C GLY A 29 -10.72 15.93 -5.75
N LEU A 30 -10.00 16.90 -6.32
CA LEU A 30 -9.07 17.75 -5.58
C LEU A 30 -9.74 18.58 -4.47
N LYS A 31 -10.98 19.06 -4.71
CA LYS A 31 -11.74 19.81 -3.70
C LYS A 31 -11.97 18.98 -2.43
N THR A 32 -12.36 17.73 -2.58
CA THR A 32 -12.56 16.80 -1.46
C THR A 32 -11.24 16.52 -0.74
N LEU A 33 -10.17 16.22 -1.48
CA LEU A 33 -8.86 15.92 -0.90
C LEU A 33 -8.29 17.11 -0.12
N ARG A 34 -8.43 18.33 -0.62
CA ARG A 34 -8.06 19.55 0.12
C ARG A 34 -8.87 19.71 1.42
N SER A 35 -10.15 19.36 1.41
CA SER A 35 -10.98 19.37 2.62
C SER A 35 -10.52 18.32 3.62
N VAL A 36 -10.17 17.12 3.16
CA VAL A 36 -9.60 16.04 3.98
C VAL A 36 -8.27 16.47 4.58
N ALA A 37 -7.36 17.03 3.77
CA ALA A 37 -6.05 17.50 4.22
C ALA A 37 -6.13 18.55 5.33
N ARG A 38 -7.11 19.46 5.26
CA ARG A 38 -7.33 20.47 6.33
C ARG A 38 -7.83 19.85 7.63
N LYS A 39 -8.55 18.73 7.59
CA LYS A 39 -9.13 18.05 8.76
C LYS A 39 -8.22 16.98 9.34
N ALA A 40 -7.27 16.49 8.55
CA ALA A 40 -6.33 15.45 8.96
C ALA A 40 -5.31 16.00 9.96
N SER A 41 -4.95 15.20 10.98
CA SER A 41 -3.89 15.52 11.93
C SER A 41 -2.49 15.14 11.42
N PHE A 42 -2.39 14.68 10.18
CA PHE A 42 -1.18 14.22 9.50
C PHE A 42 -1.16 14.75 8.07
N PRO A 43 0.03 14.94 7.46
CA PRO A 43 0.14 15.40 6.10
C PRO A 43 -0.30 14.32 5.10
N LEU A 44 -1.02 14.74 4.07
CA LEU A 44 -1.22 13.99 2.85
C LEU A 44 -0.04 14.27 1.93
N LEU A 45 0.64 13.22 1.47
CA LEU A 45 1.89 13.31 0.72
C LEU A 45 1.71 12.81 -0.72
N SER A 46 2.27 13.53 -1.68
CA SER A 46 2.61 13.05 -3.01
C SER A 46 3.62 13.99 -3.64
N SER A 47 4.78 13.48 -4.02
CA SER A 47 5.84 14.26 -4.68
C SER A 47 5.54 14.51 -6.16
N ASN A 48 4.71 13.66 -6.78
CA ASN A 48 4.53 13.58 -8.23
C ASN A 48 3.10 13.85 -8.74
N VAL A 49 2.18 14.27 -7.87
CA VAL A 49 0.90 14.88 -8.28
C VAL A 49 1.12 16.37 -8.41
N VAL A 50 0.99 16.90 -9.64
CA VAL A 50 1.32 18.29 -9.96
C VAL A 50 0.17 18.98 -10.72
N HIS A 51 0.11 20.29 -10.64
CA HIS A 51 -0.77 21.09 -11.49
C HIS A 51 -0.32 20.97 -12.94
N LYS A 52 -1.26 20.76 -13.87
CA LYS A 52 -1.00 20.54 -15.29
C LYS A 52 -0.27 21.73 -15.92
N ASP A 53 -0.71 22.94 -15.63
CA ASP A 53 -0.21 24.14 -16.26
C ASP A 53 1.14 24.60 -15.69
N SER A 54 1.26 24.60 -14.37
CA SER A 54 2.45 25.17 -13.69
C SER A 54 3.52 24.13 -13.33
N GLY A 55 3.17 22.83 -13.32
CA GLY A 55 4.05 21.79 -12.79
C GLY A 55 4.25 21.86 -11.26
N ALA A 56 3.60 22.80 -10.57
CA ALA A 56 3.71 22.94 -9.13
C ALA A 56 3.05 21.76 -8.40
N LYS A 57 3.65 21.30 -7.31
CA LYS A 57 3.09 20.19 -6.51
C LYS A 57 1.73 20.56 -5.91
N VAL A 58 0.80 19.62 -5.97
CA VAL A 58 -0.54 19.75 -5.37
C VAL A 58 -0.51 19.46 -3.88
N PHE A 59 0.34 18.52 -3.45
CA PHE A 59 0.50 18.07 -2.07
C PHE A 59 1.93 18.29 -1.59
N LYS A 60 2.17 18.15 -0.28
CA LYS A 60 3.52 18.06 0.26
C LYS A 60 4.20 16.81 -0.31
N GLY A 61 5.43 16.93 -0.80
CA GLY A 61 6.18 15.79 -1.30
C GLY A 61 6.74 14.92 -0.17
N HIS A 62 7.15 15.54 0.94
CA HIS A 62 7.70 14.83 2.11
C HIS A 62 7.29 15.50 3.44
N THR A 63 7.46 14.73 4.51
CA THR A 63 7.49 15.22 5.89
C THR A 63 8.70 14.67 6.62
N ILE A 64 9.15 15.36 7.68
CA ILE A 64 10.26 14.89 8.53
C ILE A 64 9.71 14.49 9.88
N ILE A 65 9.92 13.24 10.25
CA ILE A 65 9.60 12.66 11.54
C ILE A 65 10.89 12.62 12.38
N ARG A 66 10.80 13.01 13.65
CA ARG A 66 11.91 12.90 14.60
C ARG A 66 11.64 11.73 15.55
N LYS A 67 12.52 10.73 15.53
CA LYS A 67 12.37 9.54 16.37
C LYS A 67 13.75 9.01 16.79
N ALA A 68 13.92 8.74 18.08
CA ALA A 68 15.16 8.18 18.64
C ALA A 68 16.44 8.93 18.21
N GLY A 69 16.40 10.27 18.16
CA GLY A 69 17.53 11.10 17.74
C GLY A 69 17.68 11.26 16.21
N PHE A 70 16.95 10.50 15.40
CA PHE A 70 17.04 10.56 13.94
C PHE A 70 15.98 11.49 13.34
N LYS A 71 16.34 12.13 12.24
CA LYS A 71 15.42 12.82 11.33
C LYS A 71 15.12 11.90 10.15
N ILE A 72 13.89 11.43 10.06
CA ILE A 72 13.42 10.49 9.04
C ILE A 72 12.57 11.25 8.04
N ALA A 73 12.99 11.32 6.79
CA ALA A 73 12.19 11.86 5.70
C ALA A 73 11.21 10.78 5.22
N VAL A 74 9.93 11.08 5.26
CA VAL A 74 8.87 10.25 4.68
C VAL A 74 8.36 10.94 3.42
N ILE A 75 8.58 10.32 2.27
CA ILE A 75 8.26 10.86 0.94
C ILE A 75 7.08 10.10 0.37
N GLY A 76 6.08 10.79 -0.16
CA GLY A 76 4.93 10.17 -0.81
C GLY A 76 5.11 10.11 -2.33
N ALA A 77 4.71 9.00 -2.97
CA ALA A 77 4.63 8.89 -4.42
C ALA A 77 3.41 8.09 -4.85
N THR A 78 2.80 8.50 -5.97
CA THR A 78 1.52 8.01 -6.49
C THR A 78 1.70 7.43 -7.89
N THR A 79 1.10 6.26 -8.17
CA THR A 79 1.10 5.68 -9.52
C THR A 79 0.17 6.44 -10.46
N SER A 80 0.55 6.49 -11.75
CA SER A 80 -0.30 7.04 -12.81
C SER A 80 -1.18 5.99 -13.50
N LEU A 81 -1.01 4.70 -13.22
CA LEU A 81 -1.57 3.62 -14.04
C LEU A 81 -3.10 3.49 -13.96
N PHE A 82 -3.70 3.77 -12.80
CA PHE A 82 -5.12 3.52 -12.55
C PHE A 82 -5.95 4.79 -12.41
N VAL A 83 -5.38 5.89 -12.82
CA VAL A 83 -6.03 7.20 -12.73
C VAL A 83 -6.75 7.49 -14.03
N ASN A 84 -8.02 7.91 -13.93
CA ASN A 84 -8.71 8.47 -15.08
C ASN A 84 -8.08 9.82 -15.45
N ARG A 85 -7.15 9.81 -16.41
CA ARG A 85 -6.38 11.00 -16.83
C ARG A 85 -7.29 12.13 -17.28
N ASN A 86 -8.32 11.83 -18.07
CA ASN A 86 -9.24 12.85 -18.57
C ASN A 86 -9.95 13.58 -17.43
N GLN A 87 -10.43 12.81 -16.44
CA GLN A 87 -11.07 13.42 -15.27
C GLN A 87 -10.12 14.31 -14.47
N LEU A 88 -8.89 13.88 -14.24
CA LEU A 88 -7.91 14.66 -13.48
C LEU A 88 -7.48 15.92 -14.23
N GLU A 89 -7.17 15.79 -15.53
CA GLU A 89 -6.66 16.89 -16.33
C GLU A 89 -7.74 17.91 -16.68
N GLU A 90 -8.96 17.47 -16.95
CA GLU A 90 -10.07 18.36 -17.34
C GLU A 90 -10.81 18.95 -16.14
N SER A 91 -11.02 18.17 -15.08
CA SER A 91 -11.83 18.63 -13.93
C SER A 91 -11.02 19.29 -12.83
N ASP A 92 -9.84 18.74 -12.53
CA ASP A 92 -9.01 19.16 -11.40
C ASP A 92 -7.73 19.90 -11.82
N ASN A 93 -7.43 19.96 -13.13
CA ASN A 93 -6.23 20.56 -13.70
C ASN A 93 -4.93 20.04 -13.09
N ILE A 94 -4.87 18.71 -12.85
CA ILE A 94 -3.72 18.02 -12.28
C ILE A 94 -3.30 16.82 -13.12
N ARG A 95 -2.04 16.44 -13.01
CA ARG A 95 -1.50 15.22 -13.60
C ARG A 95 -0.56 14.50 -12.63
N VAL A 96 -0.43 13.20 -12.82
CA VAL A 96 0.57 12.37 -12.12
C VAL A 96 1.74 12.16 -13.06
N ILE A 97 2.92 12.63 -12.67
CA ILE A 97 4.17 12.47 -13.42
C ILE A 97 4.98 11.28 -12.88
N ALA A 98 6.00 10.85 -13.61
CA ALA A 98 6.91 9.81 -13.17
C ALA A 98 7.55 10.16 -11.81
N PRO A 99 7.64 9.21 -10.87
CA PRO A 99 8.06 9.51 -9.50
C PRO A 99 9.56 9.75 -9.32
N GLU A 100 10.40 9.25 -10.23
CA GLU A 100 11.85 9.15 -10.04
C GLU A 100 12.49 10.53 -9.75
N GLU A 101 12.28 11.52 -10.62
CA GLU A 101 12.85 12.87 -10.46
C GLU A 101 12.17 13.66 -9.33
N SER A 102 10.87 13.49 -9.15
CA SER A 102 10.15 14.20 -8.11
C SER A 102 10.58 13.72 -6.71
N VAL A 103 10.80 12.41 -6.56
CA VAL A 103 11.36 11.82 -5.33
C VAL A 103 12.78 12.32 -5.09
N ALA A 104 13.64 12.39 -6.12
CA ALA A 104 14.99 12.93 -6.00
C ALA A 104 15.00 14.37 -5.48
N LYS A 105 14.10 15.22 -5.97
CA LYS A 105 13.94 16.62 -5.49
C LYS A 105 13.55 16.66 -4.01
N GLU A 106 12.67 15.76 -3.56
CA GLU A 106 12.25 15.68 -2.17
C GLU A 106 13.38 15.15 -1.26
N ILE A 107 14.17 14.18 -1.73
CA ILE A 107 15.37 13.70 -1.00
C ILE A 107 16.35 14.85 -0.80
N LYS A 108 16.67 15.58 -1.87
CA LYS A 108 17.57 16.76 -1.80
C LYS A 108 17.06 17.79 -0.79
N ALA A 109 15.77 18.13 -0.84
CA ALA A 109 15.13 19.07 0.07
C ALA A 109 15.13 18.59 1.52
N ALA A 110 14.93 17.30 1.75
CA ALA A 110 14.96 16.69 3.08
C ALA A 110 16.39 16.61 3.66
N LYS A 111 17.39 16.28 2.83
CA LYS A 111 18.83 16.33 3.21
C LYS A 111 19.23 17.71 3.68
N ALA A 112 18.82 18.77 2.97
CA ALA A 112 19.08 20.15 3.38
C ALA A 112 18.50 20.50 4.76
N LYS A 113 17.46 19.78 5.21
CA LYS A 113 16.87 19.90 6.55
C LYS A 113 17.50 18.94 7.57
N GLY A 114 18.52 18.19 7.17
CA GLY A 114 19.28 17.27 8.00
C GLY A 114 18.60 15.91 8.16
N ALA A 115 17.77 15.46 7.22
CA ALA A 115 17.25 14.09 7.20
C ALA A 115 18.39 13.09 6.98
N GLN A 116 18.35 11.99 7.72
CA GLN A 116 19.35 10.93 7.74
C GLN A 116 18.81 9.62 7.19
N LEU A 117 17.52 9.36 7.38
CA LEU A 117 16.81 8.19 6.88
C LEU A 117 15.72 8.61 5.90
N PHE A 118 15.54 7.82 4.82
CA PHE A 118 14.61 8.11 3.75
C PHE A 118 13.65 6.94 3.56
N VAL A 119 12.37 7.20 3.78
CA VAL A 119 11.27 6.23 3.63
C VAL A 119 10.37 6.71 2.50
N LEU A 120 10.16 5.85 1.50
CA LEU A 120 9.20 6.07 0.43
C LEU A 120 7.86 5.41 0.81
N LEU A 121 6.81 6.20 0.99
CA LEU A 121 5.44 5.70 1.00
C LEU A 121 4.98 5.60 -0.45
N GLY A 122 5.13 4.42 -1.05
CA GLY A 122 4.90 4.20 -2.48
C GLY A 122 3.51 3.62 -2.75
N HIS A 123 2.56 4.43 -3.21
CA HIS A 123 1.39 3.89 -3.88
C HIS A 123 1.75 3.68 -5.37
N LEU A 124 2.71 2.78 -5.60
CA LEU A 124 3.38 2.50 -6.87
C LEU A 124 3.27 1.02 -7.19
N ASN A 125 3.34 0.64 -8.48
CA ASN A 125 3.52 -0.76 -8.85
C ASN A 125 4.99 -1.20 -8.72
N GLU A 126 5.26 -2.50 -8.88
CA GLU A 126 6.60 -3.07 -8.68
C GLU A 126 7.66 -2.42 -9.58
N SER A 127 7.35 -2.20 -10.86
CA SER A 127 8.31 -1.58 -11.80
C SER A 127 8.58 -0.11 -11.47
N GLU A 128 7.57 0.63 -11.03
CA GLU A 128 7.75 2.03 -10.56
C GLU A 128 8.59 2.09 -9.29
N VAL A 129 8.36 1.17 -8.34
CA VAL A 129 9.20 1.05 -7.13
C VAL A 129 10.64 0.76 -7.52
N GLU A 130 10.87 -0.24 -8.38
CA GLU A 130 12.22 -0.62 -8.80
C GLU A 130 12.97 0.54 -9.47
N ARG A 131 12.36 1.22 -10.45
CA ARG A 131 12.98 2.38 -11.11
C ARG A 131 13.24 3.52 -10.12
N THR A 132 12.25 3.83 -9.26
CA THR A 132 12.39 4.92 -8.30
C THR A 132 13.52 4.68 -7.32
N VAL A 133 13.64 3.45 -6.79
CA VAL A 133 14.71 3.09 -5.85
C VAL A 133 16.08 3.05 -6.53
N ARG A 134 16.18 2.48 -7.75
CA ARG A 134 17.46 2.46 -8.48
C ARG A 134 17.95 3.86 -8.83
N SER A 135 17.05 4.77 -9.15
CA SER A 135 17.36 6.18 -9.42
C SER A 135 17.65 7.00 -8.16
N ASN A 136 17.30 6.49 -6.98
CA ASN A 136 17.41 7.19 -5.70
C ASN A 136 17.99 6.23 -4.63
N PRO A 137 19.29 5.95 -4.66
CA PRO A 137 19.93 4.95 -3.77
C PRO A 137 19.93 5.35 -2.29
N GLU A 138 19.58 6.58 -1.97
CA GLU A 138 19.42 7.06 -0.58
C GLU A 138 18.17 6.51 0.11
N ILE A 139 17.20 5.96 -0.64
CA ILE A 139 16.00 5.35 -0.05
C ILE A 139 16.40 4.04 0.63
N GLN A 140 16.25 3.98 1.96
CA GLN A 140 16.49 2.76 2.74
C GLN A 140 15.24 1.90 2.88
N PHE A 141 14.05 2.50 2.83
CA PHE A 141 12.79 1.78 3.05
C PHE A 141 11.72 2.21 2.07
N VAL A 142 10.98 1.23 1.54
CA VAL A 142 9.76 1.44 0.79
C VAL A 142 8.61 0.74 1.50
N LEU A 143 7.63 1.52 1.94
CA LEU A 143 6.36 1.01 2.42
C LEU A 143 5.37 1.07 1.26
N GLY A 144 5.18 -0.07 0.60
CA GLY A 144 4.36 -0.18 -0.60
C GLY A 144 2.88 -0.31 -0.28
N GLY A 145 2.05 0.24 -1.17
CA GLY A 145 0.60 0.04 -1.16
C GLY A 145 0.19 -1.31 -1.74
N GLN A 146 -1.07 -1.40 -2.18
CA GLN A 146 -1.69 -2.66 -2.65
C GLN A 146 -1.03 -3.28 -3.91
N TRP A 147 -0.21 -2.52 -4.63
CA TRP A 147 0.45 -2.94 -5.87
C TRP A 147 1.81 -3.58 -5.66
N VAL A 148 2.40 -3.43 -4.48
CA VAL A 148 3.61 -4.15 -4.11
C VAL A 148 3.20 -5.56 -3.68
N LYS A 149 3.67 -6.56 -4.44
CA LYS A 149 3.41 -7.96 -4.13
C LYS A 149 3.94 -8.27 -2.73
N MET A 150 3.05 -8.77 -1.89
CA MET A 150 3.43 -9.18 -0.55
C MET A 150 4.14 -10.52 -0.60
N ASP A 151 5.35 -10.51 -0.11
CA ASP A 151 6.08 -11.72 0.23
C ASP A 151 6.03 -11.95 1.75
N SER A 152 6.34 -13.14 2.19
CA SER A 152 6.57 -13.48 3.60
C SER A 152 7.83 -12.82 4.18
N ARG A 153 8.60 -12.12 3.36
CA ARG A 153 9.86 -11.44 3.68
C ARG A 153 9.84 -9.98 3.22
N ALA A 154 10.59 -9.13 3.91
CA ALA A 154 11.02 -7.86 3.34
C ALA A 154 11.96 -8.14 2.15
N LYS A 155 11.63 -7.60 0.97
CA LYS A 155 12.43 -7.78 -0.24
C LYS A 155 13.45 -6.64 -0.35
N LYS A 156 14.68 -6.94 -0.68
CA LYS A 156 15.67 -5.92 -1.00
C LYS A 156 15.62 -5.57 -2.48
N VAL A 157 15.50 -4.30 -2.81
CA VAL A 157 15.56 -3.75 -4.18
C VAL A 157 16.60 -2.64 -4.17
N GLY A 158 17.72 -2.82 -4.86
CA GLY A 158 18.86 -1.94 -4.69
C GLY A 158 19.28 -1.84 -3.23
N ASN A 159 19.34 -0.64 -2.69
CA ASN A 159 19.66 -0.40 -1.27
C ASN A 159 18.44 -0.41 -0.35
N ALA A 160 17.22 -0.45 -0.89
CA ALA A 160 16.00 -0.31 -0.11
C ALA A 160 15.39 -1.64 0.30
N TRP A 161 14.91 -1.72 1.53
CA TRP A 161 14.00 -2.74 2.01
C TRP A 161 12.57 -2.39 1.62
N VAL A 162 11.92 -3.26 0.86
CA VAL A 162 10.56 -3.06 0.35
C VAL A 162 9.60 -3.99 1.09
N VAL A 163 8.59 -3.40 1.71
CA VAL A 163 7.50 -4.13 2.35
C VAL A 163 6.16 -3.68 1.78
N GLY A 164 5.31 -4.63 1.47
CA GLY A 164 3.95 -4.39 1.02
C GLY A 164 2.94 -4.39 2.16
N ALA A 165 1.79 -3.77 1.93
CA ALA A 165 0.62 -3.91 2.79
C ALA A 165 -0.32 -4.99 2.23
N TYR A 166 -0.92 -5.78 3.12
CA TYR A 166 -1.91 -6.77 2.70
C TYR A 166 -3.26 -6.11 2.39
N MET A 167 -4.01 -6.76 1.49
CA MET A 167 -5.30 -6.23 1.06
C MET A 167 -6.35 -6.20 2.19
N ARG A 168 -7.19 -5.17 2.19
CA ARG A 168 -8.40 -5.04 3.00
C ARG A 168 -8.15 -4.97 4.53
N GLY A 169 -6.99 -4.49 4.96
CA GLY A 169 -6.67 -4.34 6.38
C GLY A 169 -6.65 -5.65 7.18
N LYS A 170 -6.46 -6.79 6.51
CA LYS A 170 -6.38 -8.10 7.18
C LYS A 170 -5.08 -8.31 7.94
N ASN A 171 -4.05 -7.57 7.60
CA ASN A 171 -2.74 -7.67 8.20
C ASN A 171 -2.16 -6.28 8.46
N LEU A 172 -1.35 -6.18 9.49
CA LEU A 172 -0.52 -5.03 9.81
C LEU A 172 0.94 -5.41 9.58
N SER A 173 1.63 -4.70 8.70
CA SER A 173 3.08 -4.80 8.55
C SER A 173 3.75 -3.93 9.61
N VAL A 174 4.61 -4.53 10.41
CA VAL A 174 5.40 -3.85 11.45
C VAL A 174 6.86 -4.02 11.11
N MET A 175 7.59 -2.92 10.99
CA MET A 175 9.04 -2.92 10.77
C MET A 175 9.72 -2.16 11.90
N ASP A 176 10.50 -2.87 12.69
CA ASP A 176 11.35 -2.29 13.73
C ASP A 176 12.77 -2.12 13.20
N LEU A 177 13.34 -0.94 13.42
CA LEU A 177 14.69 -0.59 13.01
C LEU A 177 15.59 -0.53 14.25
N TYR A 178 16.67 -1.32 14.21
CA TYR A 178 17.69 -1.36 15.27
C TYR A 178 18.98 -0.76 14.73
N VAL A 179 19.29 0.46 15.15
CA VAL A 179 20.52 1.15 14.77
C VAL A 179 21.59 0.82 15.81
N GLN A 180 22.64 0.09 15.41
CA GLN A 180 23.72 -0.35 16.30
C GLN A 180 25.02 0.42 16.07
N ASN A 181 25.25 0.86 14.83
CA ASN A 181 26.44 1.62 14.47
C ASN A 181 26.05 2.94 13.77
N LYS A 182 27.02 3.74 13.38
CA LYS A 182 26.77 5.00 12.65
C LYS A 182 26.38 4.79 11.19
N SER A 183 26.57 3.57 10.66
CA SER A 183 26.07 3.20 9.34
C SER A 183 24.57 3.00 9.42
N LEU A 184 23.86 3.59 8.49
CA LEU A 184 22.40 3.40 8.31
C LEU A 184 22.12 2.36 7.21
N GLU A 185 23.05 1.42 7.04
CA GLU A 185 22.85 0.23 6.24
C GLU A 185 22.22 -0.85 7.11
N PHE A 186 21.07 -1.32 6.68
CA PHE A 186 20.29 -2.28 7.45
C PHE A 186 20.36 -3.66 6.80
N VAL A 187 20.44 -4.68 7.65
CA VAL A 187 20.39 -6.09 7.26
C VAL A 187 19.18 -6.77 7.89
N ASP A 188 18.69 -7.84 7.30
CA ASP A 188 17.69 -8.70 7.94
C ASP A 188 18.42 -9.85 8.68
N ARG A 189 18.52 -9.76 10.01
CA ARG A 189 19.15 -10.82 10.82
C ARG A 189 18.40 -12.15 10.80
N ASN A 190 17.15 -12.16 10.43
CA ASN A 190 16.32 -13.35 10.37
C ASN A 190 16.27 -13.96 8.97
N ALA A 191 16.93 -13.36 7.97
CA ALA A 191 16.85 -13.77 6.57
C ALA A 191 17.14 -15.28 6.39
N ARG A 192 18.22 -15.80 6.97
CA ARG A 192 18.57 -17.22 6.90
C ARG A 192 17.48 -18.12 7.47
N GLN A 193 16.96 -17.80 8.65
CA GLN A 193 15.91 -18.60 9.28
C GLN A 193 14.59 -18.53 8.51
N GLN A 194 14.28 -17.39 7.92
CA GLN A 194 13.09 -17.22 7.10
C GLN A 194 13.21 -18.02 5.80
N LEU A 195 14.37 -17.99 5.13
CA LEU A 195 14.64 -18.78 3.93
C LEU A 195 14.52 -20.29 4.22
N ILE A 196 15.11 -20.78 5.32
CA ILE A 196 14.99 -22.19 5.73
C ILE A 196 13.52 -22.58 5.98
N ARG A 197 12.72 -21.73 6.62
CA ARG A 197 11.28 -22.00 6.82
C ARG A 197 10.53 -22.02 5.49
N GLN A 198 10.83 -21.10 4.59
CA GLN A 198 10.21 -21.04 3.26
C GLN A 198 10.56 -22.27 2.45
N GLN A 199 11.82 -22.69 2.44
CA GLN A 199 12.29 -23.92 1.79
C GLN A 199 11.49 -25.14 2.27
N ARG A 200 11.40 -25.35 3.59
CA ARG A 200 10.61 -26.45 4.18
C ARG A 200 9.13 -26.39 3.80
N THR A 201 8.56 -25.19 3.76
CA THR A 201 7.17 -25.00 3.34
C THR A 201 6.97 -25.37 1.88
N LEU A 202 7.86 -24.94 0.99
CA LEU A 202 7.82 -25.28 -0.44
C LEU A 202 7.99 -26.79 -0.66
N GLU A 203 8.94 -27.43 0.02
CA GLU A 203 9.13 -28.89 -0.03
C GLU A 203 7.87 -29.65 0.40
N SER A 204 7.20 -29.20 1.48
CA SER A 204 5.93 -29.80 1.93
C SER A 204 4.82 -29.62 0.90
N ARG A 205 4.71 -28.41 0.30
CA ARG A 205 3.73 -28.13 -0.76
C ARG A 205 3.99 -28.95 -2.03
N ILE A 206 5.26 -29.13 -2.42
CA ILE A 206 5.67 -29.98 -3.55
C ILE A 206 5.23 -31.42 -3.31
N LYS A 207 5.58 -32.01 -2.15
CA LYS A 207 5.15 -33.37 -1.77
C LYS A 207 3.63 -33.52 -1.78
N GLY A 208 2.90 -32.53 -1.29
CA GLY A 208 1.43 -32.51 -1.31
C GLY A 208 0.88 -32.43 -2.74
N ARG A 209 1.52 -31.65 -3.63
CA ARG A 209 1.12 -31.51 -5.03
C ARG A 209 1.39 -32.78 -5.81
N GLU A 210 2.52 -33.43 -5.62
CA GLU A 210 2.87 -34.72 -6.26
C GLU A 210 1.84 -35.80 -5.90
N ARG A 211 1.47 -35.91 -4.61
CA ARG A 211 0.39 -36.84 -4.18
C ARG A 211 -0.96 -36.51 -4.82
N SER A 212 -1.29 -35.21 -4.97
CA SER A 212 -2.52 -34.77 -5.62
C SER A 212 -2.57 -35.12 -7.09
N ILE A 213 -1.43 -35.01 -7.80
CA ILE A 213 -1.29 -35.42 -9.21
C ILE A 213 -1.48 -36.94 -9.34
N GLU A 214 -0.81 -37.71 -8.50
CA GLU A 214 -0.94 -39.17 -8.51
C GLU A 214 -2.39 -39.63 -8.27
N SER A 215 -3.07 -39.02 -7.30
CA SER A 215 -4.49 -39.26 -7.03
C SER A 215 -5.39 -38.87 -8.21
N ALA A 216 -5.13 -37.71 -8.84
CA ALA A 216 -5.93 -37.23 -9.97
C ALA A 216 -5.74 -38.09 -11.22
N ARG A 217 -4.53 -38.64 -11.45
CA ARG A 217 -4.28 -39.57 -12.56
C ARG A 217 -5.05 -40.90 -12.44
N LYS A 218 -5.31 -41.35 -11.20
CA LYS A 218 -6.08 -42.58 -10.92
C LYS A 218 -7.59 -42.37 -10.99
N ASP A 219 -8.08 -41.13 -10.95
CA ASP A 219 -9.51 -40.80 -10.96
C ASP A 219 -9.94 -40.20 -12.33
N PRO A 220 -10.76 -40.91 -13.14
CA PRO A 220 -11.20 -40.39 -14.44
C PRO A 220 -11.90 -39.02 -14.38
N LYS A 221 -12.60 -38.70 -13.28
CA LYS A 221 -13.31 -37.43 -13.08
C LYS A 221 -12.36 -36.24 -12.80
N ARG A 222 -11.15 -36.51 -12.38
CA ARG A 222 -10.14 -35.50 -12.04
C ARG A 222 -9.01 -35.39 -13.08
N LYS A 223 -9.04 -36.22 -14.13
CA LYS A 223 -8.01 -36.26 -15.17
C LYS A 223 -7.77 -34.92 -15.85
N SER A 224 -8.82 -34.10 -16.04
CA SER A 224 -8.72 -32.75 -16.61
C SER A 224 -7.98 -31.75 -15.73
N SER A 225 -7.82 -32.04 -14.43
CA SER A 225 -7.08 -31.15 -13.51
C SER A 225 -5.58 -31.44 -13.45
N VAL A 226 -5.12 -32.55 -14.07
CA VAL A 226 -3.73 -33.00 -13.96
C VAL A 226 -2.76 -31.95 -14.53
N GLU A 227 -3.03 -31.46 -15.72
CA GLU A 227 -2.19 -30.43 -16.38
C GLU A 227 -2.04 -29.14 -15.55
N TYR A 228 -3.14 -28.69 -14.93
CA TYR A 228 -3.08 -27.54 -14.02
C TYR A 228 -2.21 -27.82 -12.77
N LEU A 229 -2.34 -29.03 -12.20
CA LEU A 229 -1.56 -29.43 -11.04
C LEU A 229 -0.08 -29.56 -11.38
N GLU A 230 0.25 -30.07 -12.57
CA GLU A 230 1.64 -30.19 -13.05
C GLU A 230 2.27 -28.82 -13.31
N ARG A 231 1.57 -27.88 -13.96
CA ARG A 231 2.06 -26.50 -14.12
C ARG A 231 2.34 -25.85 -12.75
N ASN A 232 1.44 -26.05 -11.79
CA ASN A 232 1.66 -25.51 -10.43
C ASN A 232 2.84 -26.20 -9.72
N LEU A 233 3.08 -27.50 -9.98
CA LEU A 233 4.24 -28.21 -9.44
C LEU A 233 5.55 -27.64 -10.00
N VAL A 234 5.62 -27.35 -11.31
CA VAL A 234 6.77 -26.70 -11.94
C VAL A 234 7.04 -25.35 -11.28
N GLN A 235 6.01 -24.53 -11.10
CA GLN A 235 6.16 -23.24 -10.43
C GLN A 235 6.71 -23.39 -9.00
N LEU A 236 6.20 -24.32 -8.21
CA LEU A 236 6.70 -24.57 -6.85
C LEU A 236 8.17 -25.02 -6.82
N LYS A 237 8.60 -25.84 -7.81
CA LYS A 237 9.99 -26.28 -7.94
C LYS A 237 10.91 -25.12 -8.33
N THR A 238 10.47 -24.21 -9.21
CA THR A 238 11.21 -23.00 -9.55
C THR A 238 11.37 -22.09 -8.32
N GLU A 239 10.27 -21.86 -7.57
CA GLU A 239 10.32 -21.07 -6.32
C GLU A 239 11.28 -21.70 -5.28
N LEU A 240 11.31 -23.03 -5.17
CA LEU A 240 12.24 -23.74 -4.28
C LEU A 240 13.69 -23.56 -4.70
N GLN A 241 13.98 -23.62 -6.00
CA GLN A 241 15.32 -23.40 -6.53
C GLN A 241 15.79 -21.97 -6.25
N GLU A 242 14.95 -20.96 -6.47
CA GLU A 242 15.26 -19.55 -6.13
C GLU A 242 15.59 -19.37 -4.64
N VAL A 243 14.79 -19.97 -3.75
CA VAL A 243 15.03 -19.92 -2.31
C VAL A 243 16.33 -20.62 -1.91
N SER A 244 16.68 -21.71 -2.59
CA SER A 244 17.94 -22.43 -2.34
C SER A 244 19.16 -21.61 -2.75
N LEU A 245 19.11 -20.95 -3.91
CA LEU A 245 20.14 -20.03 -4.36
C LEU A 245 20.28 -18.83 -3.41
N ASP A 246 19.16 -18.23 -3.00
CA ASP A 246 19.16 -17.14 -1.99
C ASP A 246 19.82 -17.58 -0.66
N LEU A 247 19.70 -18.85 -0.27
CA LEU A 247 20.33 -19.38 0.94
C LEU A 247 21.85 -19.59 0.77
N GLU A 248 22.27 -20.03 -0.40
CA GLU A 248 23.70 -20.24 -0.74
C GLU A 248 24.43 -18.88 -0.81
N ASP A 249 23.81 -17.88 -1.42
CA ASP A 249 24.39 -16.55 -1.60
C ASP A 249 24.31 -15.67 -0.33
N LEU A 250 23.57 -16.12 0.69
CA LEU A 250 23.34 -15.32 1.89
C LEU A 250 24.59 -15.27 2.77
N VAL A 251 25.18 -14.09 2.86
CA VAL A 251 26.23 -13.78 3.83
C VAL A 251 25.61 -13.40 5.18
N ASP A 252 26.04 -14.04 6.26
CA ASP A 252 25.56 -13.68 7.60
C ASP A 252 26.08 -12.29 7.98
N PRO A 253 25.19 -11.40 8.49
CA PRO A 253 25.58 -10.05 8.81
C PRO A 253 26.52 -9.98 10.01
N ALA A 254 27.37 -8.96 10.04
CA ALA A 254 28.22 -8.66 11.19
C ALA A 254 27.39 -8.47 12.47
N SER A 255 27.94 -8.82 13.61
CA SER A 255 27.25 -8.79 14.91
C SER A 255 26.82 -7.38 15.32
N ASP A 256 27.55 -6.34 14.88
CA ASP A 256 27.32 -4.92 15.13
C ASP A 256 26.56 -4.22 14.00
N ALA A 257 26.10 -4.94 12.98
CA ALA A 257 25.33 -4.36 11.88
C ALA A 257 23.97 -3.85 12.37
N SER A 258 23.55 -2.68 11.89
CA SER A 258 22.17 -2.20 12.05
C SER A 258 21.23 -3.14 11.32
N TYR A 259 20.05 -3.43 11.87
CA TYR A 259 19.18 -4.44 11.30
C TYR A 259 17.71 -4.09 11.39
N ILE A 260 16.93 -4.73 10.53
CA ILE A 260 15.48 -4.70 10.57
C ILE A 260 14.92 -5.96 11.25
N LYS A 261 13.78 -5.79 11.90
CA LYS A 261 12.83 -6.88 12.16
C LYS A 261 11.53 -6.52 11.50
N TRP A 262 11.09 -7.36 10.61
CA TRP A 262 9.80 -7.21 9.96
C TRP A 262 8.85 -8.32 10.40
N ASP A 263 7.62 -7.95 10.71
CA ASP A 263 6.57 -8.85 11.13
C ASP A 263 5.25 -8.50 10.45
N LEU A 264 4.54 -9.53 10.02
CA LEU A 264 3.22 -9.40 9.42
C LEU A 264 2.18 -9.97 10.39
N ARG A 265 1.50 -9.08 11.10
CA ARG A 265 0.49 -9.46 12.09
C ARG A 265 -0.89 -9.57 11.47
N GLY A 266 -1.49 -10.74 11.55
CA GLY A 266 -2.90 -10.94 11.17
C GLY A 266 -3.80 -10.12 12.09
N MET A 267 -4.72 -9.34 11.49
CA MET A 267 -5.75 -8.58 12.20
C MET A 267 -6.99 -9.47 12.35
N ASP A 268 -6.93 -10.42 13.27
CA ASP A 268 -7.97 -11.39 13.55
C ASP A 268 -8.71 -11.11 14.88
N THR A 269 -9.55 -12.04 15.29
CA THR A 269 -10.34 -11.95 16.55
C THR A 269 -9.50 -12.06 17.83
N GLY A 270 -8.20 -12.36 17.73
CA GLY A 270 -7.26 -12.37 18.85
C GLY A 270 -6.90 -10.97 19.37
N PHE A 271 -7.21 -9.93 18.59
CA PHE A 271 -7.03 -8.54 19.02
C PHE A 271 -8.37 -7.97 19.50
N SER A 272 -8.36 -7.33 20.68
CA SER A 272 -9.52 -6.56 21.14
C SER A 272 -9.64 -5.26 20.36
N ASP A 273 -10.88 -4.86 20.06
CA ASP A 273 -11.17 -3.56 19.47
C ASP A 273 -10.71 -2.41 20.39
N GLU A 274 -10.03 -1.42 19.81
CA GLU A 274 -9.74 -0.18 20.54
C GLU A 274 -11.07 0.54 20.83
N LYS A 275 -11.39 0.74 22.12
CA LYS A 275 -12.70 1.19 22.61
C LYS A 275 -13.17 2.50 21.98
N ARG A 276 -12.27 3.47 21.76
CA ARG A 276 -12.61 4.78 21.19
C ARG A 276 -12.93 4.65 19.70
N VAL A 277 -12.16 3.85 18.95
CA VAL A 277 -12.41 3.59 17.53
C VAL A 277 -13.69 2.77 17.35
N ALA A 278 -13.89 1.73 18.16
CA ALA A 278 -15.12 0.93 18.15
C ALA A 278 -16.38 1.79 18.39
N LYS A 279 -16.31 2.75 19.30
CA LYS A 279 -17.41 3.70 19.55
C LYS A 279 -17.71 4.58 18.33
N LEU A 280 -16.68 5.09 17.62
CA LEU A 280 -16.83 5.86 16.39
C LEU A 280 -17.47 5.02 15.27
N VAL A 281 -17.01 3.79 15.08
CA VAL A 281 -17.55 2.86 14.08
C VAL A 281 -19.02 2.52 14.38
N THR A 282 -19.35 2.26 15.63
CA THR A 282 -20.73 1.96 16.07
C THR A 282 -21.64 3.14 15.79
N ALA A 283 -21.25 4.36 16.16
CA ALA A 283 -22.02 5.57 15.90
C ALA A 283 -22.19 5.83 14.38
N HIS A 284 -21.17 5.55 13.58
CA HIS A 284 -21.29 5.65 12.12
C HIS A 284 -22.26 4.62 11.55
N ARG A 285 -22.17 3.35 11.96
CA ARG A 285 -23.03 2.26 11.49
C ARG A 285 -24.49 2.44 11.89
N ALA A 286 -24.78 3.14 12.97
CA ALA A 286 -26.15 3.51 13.34
C ALA A 286 -26.80 4.44 12.31
N ILE A 287 -26.00 5.30 11.63
CA ILE A 287 -26.48 6.23 10.60
C ILE A 287 -26.40 5.61 9.19
N TYR A 288 -25.35 4.83 8.94
CA TYR A 288 -25.03 4.20 7.67
C TYR A 288 -24.83 2.68 7.87
N PRO A 289 -25.92 1.89 7.91
CA PRO A 289 -25.85 0.45 8.11
C PRO A 289 -25.04 -0.22 6.99
N ASP A 290 -24.32 -1.28 7.33
CA ASP A 290 -23.58 -2.09 6.39
C ASP A 290 -24.55 -2.79 5.41
N PRO A 291 -24.51 -2.48 4.10
CA PRO A 291 -25.44 -3.06 3.14
C PRO A 291 -25.27 -4.58 2.96
N THR A 292 -24.15 -5.14 3.40
CA THR A 292 -23.88 -6.59 3.29
C THR A 292 -24.40 -7.40 4.48
N LYS A 293 -24.77 -6.74 5.59
CA LYS A 293 -25.34 -7.40 6.76
C LYS A 293 -26.87 -7.31 6.74
N LYS A 294 -27.55 -8.44 6.56
CA LYS A 294 -28.99 -8.50 6.74
C LYS A 294 -29.35 -8.06 8.16
N PRO A 295 -30.39 -7.22 8.36
CA PRO A 295 -30.81 -6.84 9.69
C PRO A 295 -31.23 -8.07 10.49
N ARG A 296 -30.73 -8.18 11.72
CA ARG A 296 -30.90 -9.33 12.61
C ARG A 296 -32.40 -9.59 12.99
N ASN A 297 -33.30 -8.66 12.74
CA ASN A 297 -34.72 -8.72 13.12
C ASN A 297 -35.64 -8.13 12.03
N GLY A 298 -35.53 -8.53 10.77
CA GLY A 298 -36.56 -8.32 9.75
C GLY A 298 -37.11 -6.89 9.50
N LYS A 299 -36.71 -5.89 10.28
CA LYS A 299 -37.13 -4.49 10.08
C LYS A 299 -36.03 -3.71 9.40
N ALA A 300 -36.24 -3.34 8.16
CA ALA A 300 -35.35 -2.44 7.43
C ALA A 300 -35.29 -1.09 8.18
N PRO A 301 -34.08 -0.50 8.40
CA PRO A 301 -33.98 0.85 8.93
C PRO A 301 -34.63 1.84 7.96
N LYS A 302 -35.45 2.76 8.49
CA LYS A 302 -35.99 3.86 7.67
C LYS A 302 -34.86 4.64 7.02
N PRO A 303 -34.94 4.96 5.72
CA PRO A 303 -33.90 5.72 5.05
C PRO A 303 -33.74 7.08 5.72
N ALA A 304 -32.51 7.43 6.13
CA ALA A 304 -32.19 8.77 6.62
C ALA A 304 -32.50 9.81 5.52
N LEU A 305 -33.11 10.90 5.91
CA LEU A 305 -33.52 12.00 5.02
C LEU A 305 -32.38 12.34 4.03
N LYS A 306 -32.71 12.29 2.75
CA LYS A 306 -31.86 12.78 1.66
C LYS A 306 -31.68 14.29 1.80
N THR A 307 -30.59 14.73 2.37
CA THR A 307 -30.15 16.14 2.28
C THR A 307 -28.98 16.18 1.28
N SER A 308 -29.30 16.18 0.01
CA SER A 308 -28.63 16.94 -1.06
C SER A 308 -29.40 16.70 -2.35
N ARG A 309 -30.11 17.74 -2.79
CA ARG A 309 -30.60 17.81 -4.16
C ARG A 309 -29.39 17.84 -5.09
N THR A 310 -29.12 16.75 -5.79
CA THR A 310 -28.33 16.80 -7.02
C THR A 310 -29.14 17.63 -8.04
N PRO A 311 -28.55 18.62 -8.71
CA PRO A 311 -29.24 19.30 -9.80
C PRO A 311 -29.48 18.28 -10.92
N LYS A 312 -30.73 18.24 -11.42
CA LYS A 312 -31.09 17.47 -12.62
C LYS A 312 -30.21 17.92 -13.79
N PRO A 313 -29.71 17.00 -14.63
CA PRO A 313 -29.04 17.41 -15.85
C PRO A 313 -30.04 18.16 -16.75
N THR A 314 -29.70 19.39 -17.10
CA THR A 314 -30.38 20.17 -18.12
C THR A 314 -30.28 19.48 -19.45
N VAL A 315 -31.42 19.07 -19.99
CA VAL A 315 -31.55 18.52 -21.35
C VAL A 315 -31.14 19.63 -22.32
N ARG A 316 -30.10 19.42 -23.12
CA ARG A 316 -29.77 20.28 -24.26
C ARG A 316 -30.87 20.16 -25.30
N PRO A 317 -31.40 21.28 -25.87
CA PRO A 317 -32.31 21.23 -27.00
C PRO A 317 -31.58 20.70 -28.24
N LYS A 318 -32.28 19.87 -29.00
CA LYS A 318 -31.84 19.37 -30.31
C LYS A 318 -31.69 20.57 -31.28
N PRO A 319 -30.70 20.55 -32.20
CA PRO A 319 -30.57 21.60 -33.21
C PRO A 319 -31.75 21.56 -34.17
N GLY A 320 -32.42 22.69 -34.27
CA GLY A 320 -33.58 22.91 -35.15
C GLY A 320 -33.13 23.02 -36.61
N THR A 321 -33.99 22.49 -37.46
CA THR A 321 -34.01 22.53 -38.92
C THR A 321 -33.96 23.97 -39.46
N PRO A 322 -33.34 24.24 -40.63
CA PRO A 322 -33.30 25.58 -41.18
C PRO A 322 -34.68 25.95 -41.81
N VAL A 323 -35.16 27.14 -41.47
CA VAL A 323 -36.25 27.79 -42.17
C VAL A 323 -35.67 28.77 -43.17
N ARG A 324 -36.26 28.72 -44.37
CA ARG A 324 -35.95 29.52 -45.57
C ARG A 324 -35.83 31.03 -45.26
#